data_d8028f6f43a2b04e3bdca9d6ab7bc84e
#
_entry.id   d8028f6f43a2b04e3bdca9d6ab7bc84e
#
_cell.length_a   1.000
_cell.length_b   1.000
_cell.length_c   1.000
_cell.angle_alpha   90.00
_cell.angle_beta   90.00
_cell.angle_gamma   90.00
#
_symmetry.space_group_name_H-M   'P 1'
#
loop_
_entity.id
_entity.type
_entity.pdbx_description
1 polymer ?
#
loop_
_entity_poly.entity_id
_entity_poly.type
_entity_poly.pdbx_seq_one_letter_code
_entity_poly.pdbx_strand_id
1 'polypeptide(L)'
;EPNHVEKVFYHYYNFLKEDGICVIDDTSWLPYTKNEYRDNSSNEYTNRKTFQKILEISNQNKESFLLEFLFEGSGLAIITKKKNFLNKAKKITSREFSFKSLIRKIFKITPKK
;
A
#
# COMPACT_ATOMS: atom_id res chain seq x y z
N GLU A 1 8.41 6.64 5.81
CA GLU A 1 7.48 7.58 6.42
C GLU A 1 6.35 7.86 5.44
N PRO A 2 5.07 7.69 5.84
CA PRO A 2 3.95 7.65 4.89
C PRO A 2 3.73 8.94 4.09
N ASN A 3 3.90 10.10 4.70
CA ASN A 3 3.70 11.36 3.98
C ASN A 3 4.79 11.61 2.93
N HIS A 4 6.01 11.16 3.23
CA HIS A 4 7.12 11.23 2.29
C HIS A 4 6.86 10.30 1.10
N VAL A 5 6.42 9.08 1.37
CA VAL A 5 6.07 8.11 0.33
C VAL A 5 5.00 8.66 -0.60
N GLU A 6 3.97 9.29 -0.04
CA GLU A 6 2.91 9.90 -0.85
C GLU A 6 3.46 10.96 -1.79
N LYS A 7 4.28 11.88 -1.27
CA LYS A 7 4.88 12.95 -2.08
C LYS A 7 5.75 12.40 -3.20
N VAL A 8 6.62 11.45 -2.86
CA VAL A 8 7.53 10.83 -3.82
C VAL A 8 6.74 10.09 -4.90
N PHE A 9 5.73 9.34 -4.50
CA PHE A 9 4.90 8.58 -5.45
C PHE A 9 4.21 9.50 -6.44
N TYR A 10 3.54 10.55 -5.96
CA TYR A 10 2.84 11.49 -6.85
C TYR A 10 3.81 12.24 -7.76
N HIS A 11 4.99 12.56 -7.26
CA HIS A 11 5.99 13.27 -8.06
C HIS A 11 6.54 12.41 -9.20
N TYR A 12 6.88 11.15 -8.92
CA TYR A 12 7.57 10.30 -9.90
C TYR A 12 6.63 9.47 -10.76
N TYR A 13 5.37 9.36 -10.41
CA TYR A 13 4.42 8.53 -11.17
C TYR A 13 4.36 8.93 -12.65
N ASN A 14 4.39 10.22 -12.95
CA ASN A 14 4.30 10.72 -14.31
C ASN A 14 5.50 10.32 -15.17
N PHE A 15 6.61 9.98 -14.56
CA PHE A 15 7.81 9.55 -15.26
C PHE A 15 7.80 8.07 -15.61
N LEU A 16 6.90 7.30 -15.03
CA LEU A 16 6.73 5.90 -15.41
C LEU A 16 6.07 5.81 -16.78
N LYS A 17 6.53 4.84 -17.56
CA LYS A 17 5.85 4.48 -18.79
C LYS A 17 4.61 3.65 -18.49
N GLU A 18 3.66 3.58 -19.41
CA GLU A 18 2.58 2.62 -19.33
C GLU A 18 3.15 1.21 -19.16
N ASP A 19 2.55 0.44 -18.27
CA ASP A 19 3.04 -0.88 -17.83
C ASP A 19 4.37 -0.86 -17.07
N GLY A 20 4.92 0.31 -16.79
CA GLY A 20 6.08 0.48 -15.92
C GLY A 20 5.72 0.14 -14.47
N ILE A 21 6.74 -0.29 -13.72
CA ILE A 21 6.57 -0.77 -12.36
C ILE A 21 7.28 0.16 -11.38
N CYS A 22 6.59 0.49 -10.30
CA CYS A 22 7.16 1.18 -9.14
C CYS A 22 7.08 0.23 -7.94
N VAL A 23 8.18 0.11 -7.21
CA VAL A 23 8.23 -0.72 -6.01
C VAL A 23 8.45 0.16 -4.79
N ILE A 24 7.62 -0.01 -3.77
CA ILE A 24 7.74 0.72 -2.52
C ILE A 24 8.03 -0.29 -1.42
N ASP A 25 9.12 -0.06 -0.70
CA ASP A 25 9.59 -0.91 0.38
C ASP A 25 8.91 -0.55 1.71
N ASP A 26 9.06 -1.42 2.71
CA ASP A 26 8.58 -1.19 4.07
C ASP A 26 7.06 -0.97 4.16
N THR A 27 6.32 -1.87 3.53
CA THR A 27 4.87 -1.76 3.41
C THR A 27 4.11 -2.94 4.03
N SER A 28 4.74 -3.70 4.94
CA SER A 28 4.08 -4.85 5.54
C SER A 28 2.99 -4.42 6.52
N TRP A 29 1.83 -5.02 6.40
CA TRP A 29 0.77 -4.95 7.41
C TRP A 29 1.03 -5.91 8.58
N LEU A 30 1.79 -6.99 8.33
CA LEU A 30 1.97 -8.07 9.28
C LEU A 30 2.85 -7.66 10.46
N PRO A 31 2.56 -8.17 11.67
CA PRO A 31 3.47 -7.96 12.80
C PRO A 31 4.77 -8.74 12.58
N TYR A 32 5.86 -8.19 13.11
CA TYR A 32 7.12 -8.90 13.07
C TYR A 32 7.11 -10.06 14.06
N THR A 33 7.81 -11.13 13.69
CA THR A 33 7.95 -12.29 14.56
C THR A 33 8.88 -11.95 15.72
N LYS A 34 8.49 -12.33 16.91
CA LYS A 34 9.31 -12.14 18.11
C LYS A 34 10.69 -12.75 17.91
N ASN A 35 11.71 -12.05 18.32
CA ASN A 35 13.13 -12.42 18.23
C ASN A 35 13.73 -12.37 16.83
N GLU A 36 13.03 -11.88 15.84
CA GLU A 36 13.67 -11.50 14.58
C GLU A 36 14.44 -10.19 14.75
N TYR A 37 15.50 -10.01 13.98
CA TYR A 37 16.29 -8.79 14.08
C TYR A 37 15.48 -7.53 13.71
N ARG A 38 14.37 -7.70 13.01
CA ARG A 38 13.43 -6.64 12.66
C ARG A 38 12.32 -6.44 13.68
N ASP A 39 12.34 -7.19 14.77
CA ASP A 39 11.34 -7.08 15.83
C ASP A 39 11.48 -5.72 16.53
N ASN A 40 10.76 -4.74 16.00
CA ASN A 40 10.81 -3.36 16.44
C ASN A 40 9.42 -2.74 16.22
N SER A 41 8.76 -2.40 17.32
CA SER A 41 7.40 -1.86 17.28
C SER A 41 7.30 -0.54 16.50
N SER A 42 8.36 0.26 16.51
CA SER A 42 8.39 1.51 15.74
C SER A 42 8.39 1.24 14.23
N ASN A 43 9.20 0.28 13.79
CA ASN A 43 9.23 -0.11 12.38
C ASN A 43 7.91 -0.74 11.94
N GLU A 44 7.36 -1.61 12.77
CA GLU A 44 6.07 -2.23 12.51
C GLU A 44 4.96 -1.18 12.35
N TYR A 45 4.91 -0.21 13.24
CA TYR A 45 3.96 0.88 13.19
C TYR A 45 4.13 1.70 11.90
N THR A 46 5.37 2.08 11.57
CA THR A 46 5.66 2.87 10.38
C THR A 46 5.30 2.12 9.11
N ASN A 47 5.61 0.83 9.03
CA ASN A 47 5.27 -0.01 7.88
C ASN A 47 3.76 -0.11 7.67
N ARG A 48 3.00 -0.26 8.75
CA ARG A 48 1.54 -0.28 8.68
C ARG A 48 0.96 1.05 8.21
N LYS A 49 1.55 2.16 8.65
CA LYS A 49 1.12 3.48 8.20
C LYS A 49 1.42 3.71 6.73
N THR A 50 2.57 3.25 6.26
CA THR A 50 2.93 3.31 4.85
C THR A 50 1.98 2.44 4.01
N PHE A 51 1.71 1.23 4.47
CA PHE A 51 0.73 0.34 3.84
C PHE A 51 -0.65 1.01 3.73
N GLN A 52 -1.11 1.61 4.82
CA GLN A 52 -2.38 2.33 4.85
C GLN A 52 -2.39 3.47 3.83
N LYS A 53 -1.32 4.24 3.77
CA LYS A 53 -1.22 5.36 2.81
C LYS A 53 -1.32 4.88 1.38
N ILE A 54 -0.66 3.77 1.05
CA ILE A 54 -0.72 3.19 -0.30
C ILE A 54 -2.14 2.73 -0.62
N LEU A 55 -2.86 2.14 0.34
CA LEU A 55 -4.26 1.79 0.14
C LEU A 55 -5.14 3.02 -0.09
N GLU A 56 -4.88 4.11 0.63
CA GLU A 56 -5.61 5.36 0.46
C GLU A 56 -5.44 5.91 -0.96
N ILE A 57 -4.21 5.86 -1.46
CA ILE A 57 -3.90 6.26 -2.84
C ILE A 57 -4.60 5.33 -3.83
N SER A 58 -4.47 4.03 -3.64
CA SER A 58 -5.03 3.02 -4.54
C SER A 58 -6.56 3.10 -4.62
N ASN A 59 -7.22 3.33 -3.49
CA ASN A 59 -8.69 3.43 -3.47
C ASN A 59 -9.22 4.55 -4.37
N GLN A 60 -8.48 5.62 -4.55
CA GLN A 60 -8.87 6.73 -5.40
C GLN A 60 -8.37 6.59 -6.83
N ASN A 61 -7.60 5.52 -7.13
CA ASN A 61 -6.90 5.38 -8.41
C ASN A 61 -6.96 3.94 -8.95
N LYS A 62 -8.07 3.24 -8.71
CA LYS A 62 -8.20 1.83 -9.10
C LYS A 62 -8.04 1.58 -10.59
N GLU A 63 -8.36 2.56 -11.42
CA GLU A 63 -8.20 2.46 -12.88
C GLU A 63 -6.83 2.90 -13.36
N SER A 64 -6.09 3.64 -12.53
CA SER A 64 -4.80 4.23 -12.93
C SER A 64 -3.65 3.26 -12.82
N PHE A 65 -3.68 2.36 -11.84
CA PHE A 65 -2.62 1.39 -11.65
C PHE A 65 -3.12 0.11 -10.97
N LEU A 66 -2.36 -0.96 -11.17
CA LEU A 66 -2.55 -2.21 -10.44
C LEU A 66 -1.65 -2.22 -9.21
N LEU A 67 -2.14 -2.72 -8.11
CA LEU A 67 -1.40 -2.79 -6.85
C LEU A 67 -1.34 -4.23 -6.36
N GLU A 68 -0.13 -4.67 -6.04
CA GLU A 68 0.13 -5.98 -5.42
C GLU A 68 1.02 -5.79 -4.20
N PHE A 69 0.83 -6.63 -3.19
CA PHE A 69 1.67 -6.62 -1.99
C PHE A 69 2.37 -7.96 -1.82
N LEU A 70 3.63 -7.90 -1.39
CA LEU A 70 4.36 -9.06 -0.88
C LEU A 70 4.71 -8.76 0.58
N PHE A 71 4.26 -9.60 1.49
CA PHE A 71 4.44 -9.37 2.93
C PHE A 71 5.63 -10.13 3.52
N GLU A 72 6.58 -10.51 2.70
CA GLU A 72 7.82 -11.09 3.19
C GLU A 72 8.74 -9.99 3.72
N GLY A 73 9.40 -10.26 4.86
CA GLY A 73 10.25 -9.28 5.50
C GLY A 73 9.50 -8.00 5.86
N SER A 74 10.03 -6.86 5.47
CA SER A 74 9.39 -5.56 5.71
C SER A 74 8.26 -5.24 4.76
N GLY A 75 8.06 -6.07 3.73
CA GLY A 75 6.98 -5.93 2.76
C GLY A 75 7.33 -5.05 1.58
N LEU A 76 6.71 -5.38 0.43
CA LEU A 76 6.84 -4.61 -0.80
C LEU A 76 5.45 -4.32 -1.36
N ALA A 77 5.26 -3.10 -1.85
CA ALA A 77 4.12 -2.75 -2.70
C ALA A 77 4.62 -2.63 -4.13
N ILE A 78 3.96 -3.33 -5.05
CA ILE A 78 4.31 -3.33 -6.46
C ILE A 78 3.18 -2.66 -7.22
N ILE A 79 3.49 -1.56 -7.87
CA ILE A 79 2.52 -0.74 -8.57
C ILE A 79 2.83 -0.76 -10.05
N THR A 80 1.88 -1.23 -10.87
CA THR A 80 2.01 -1.27 -12.31
C THR A 80 1.12 -0.19 -12.92
N LYS A 81 1.75 0.78 -13.58
CA LYS A 81 1.05 1.92 -14.16
C LYS A 81 0.19 1.52 -15.37
N LYS A 82 -1.05 1.96 -15.39
CA LYS A 82 -1.96 1.77 -16.53
C LYS A 82 -2.39 3.09 -17.16
N LYS A 83 -2.63 4.11 -16.37
CA LYS A 83 -3.03 5.44 -16.86
C LYS A 83 -2.17 6.52 -16.24
N ASN A 84 -2.05 7.64 -16.93
CA ASN A 84 -1.11 8.71 -16.57
C ASN A 84 -1.70 9.77 -15.64
N PHE A 85 -2.81 9.52 -14.98
CA PHE A 85 -3.36 10.47 -14.01
C PHE A 85 -3.51 9.83 -12.64
N LEU A 86 -3.45 10.66 -11.61
CA LEU A 86 -3.69 10.26 -10.24
C LEU A 86 -4.64 11.24 -9.56
N ASN A 87 -5.62 10.71 -8.86
CA ASN A 87 -6.46 11.47 -7.94
C ASN A 87 -5.77 11.54 -6.59
N LYS A 88 -6.07 12.57 -5.81
CA LYS A 88 -5.53 12.70 -4.46
C LYS A 88 -6.01 11.58 -3.56
N ALA A 89 -5.15 11.14 -2.66
CA ALA A 89 -5.49 10.14 -1.67
C ALA A 89 -6.60 10.69 -0.74
N LYS A 90 -7.46 9.79 -0.31
CA LYS A 90 -8.52 10.10 0.65
C LYS A 90 -8.32 9.21 1.88
N LYS A 91 -8.39 9.80 3.05
CA LYS A 91 -8.22 9.07 4.30
C LYS A 91 -9.27 7.97 4.44
N ILE A 92 -8.80 6.77 4.74
CA ILE A 92 -9.68 5.62 4.99
C ILE A 92 -10.18 5.71 6.42
N THR A 93 -11.49 5.56 6.60
CA THR A 93 -12.08 5.53 7.93
C THR A 93 -11.71 4.23 8.65
N SER A 94 -11.74 4.24 9.97
CA SER A 94 -11.43 3.05 10.76
C SER A 94 -12.33 1.85 10.40
N ARG A 95 -13.57 2.12 10.02
CA ARG A 95 -14.50 1.06 9.60
C ARG A 95 -14.10 0.44 8.26
N GLU A 96 -13.68 1.25 7.31
CA GLU A 96 -13.21 0.76 6.01
C GLU A 96 -11.88 0.03 6.14
N PHE A 97 -11.08 0.39 7.14
CA PHE A 97 -9.77 -0.18 7.40
C PHE A 97 -9.83 -1.30 8.44
N SER A 98 -10.97 -1.98 8.55
CA SER A 98 -11.07 -3.17 9.39
C SER A 98 -10.28 -4.32 8.78
N PHE A 99 -9.86 -5.27 9.61
CA PHE A 99 -9.15 -6.46 9.16
C PHE A 99 -9.91 -7.18 8.05
N LYS A 100 -11.20 -7.33 8.20
CA LYS A 100 -12.05 -8.00 7.22
C LYS A 100 -12.10 -7.26 5.90
N SER A 101 -12.26 -5.95 5.94
CA SER A 101 -12.25 -5.11 4.74
C SER A 101 -10.89 -5.15 4.04
N LEU A 102 -9.81 -5.11 4.82
CA LEU A 102 -8.45 -5.17 4.31
C LEU A 102 -8.19 -6.47 3.55
N ILE A 103 -8.57 -7.60 4.11
CA ILE A 103 -8.41 -8.90 3.45
C ILE A 103 -9.15 -8.94 2.14
N ARG A 104 -10.38 -8.45 2.10
CA ARG A 104 -11.17 -8.41 0.85
C ARG A 104 -10.49 -7.59 -0.24
N LYS A 105 -9.94 -6.43 0.13
CA LYS A 105 -9.27 -5.54 -0.83
C LYS A 105 -7.99 -6.14 -1.39
N ILE A 106 -7.20 -6.80 -0.55
CA ILE A 106 -5.92 -7.38 -0.95
C ILE A 106 -6.12 -8.66 -1.75
N PHE A 107 -6.99 -9.54 -1.31
CA PHE A 107 -7.19 -10.84 -1.93
C PHE A 107 -8.39 -10.89 -2.86
N LYS A 108 -9.09 -9.77 -3.05
CA LYS A 108 -10.29 -9.68 -3.88
C LYS A 108 -11.37 -10.69 -3.48
N ILE A 109 -11.48 -10.97 -2.19
CA ILE A 109 -12.47 -11.91 -1.67
C ILE A 109 -13.83 -11.23 -1.62
N THR A 110 -14.81 -11.81 -2.31
CA THR A 110 -16.19 -11.33 -2.26
C THR A 110 -16.82 -11.76 -0.94
N PRO A 111 -17.46 -10.84 -0.21
CA PRO A 111 -18.14 -11.23 1.03
C PRO A 111 -19.28 -12.18 0.73
N LYS A 112 -19.36 -13.26 1.50
CA LYS A 112 -20.53 -14.13 1.48
C LYS A 112 -21.70 -13.38 2.10
N LYS A 113 -22.81 -13.45 1.45
CA LYS A 113 -24.05 -12.92 2.02
C LYS A 113 -24.56 -13.78 3.17
#